data_f9554b5ea538814a4168779c8d3adbf1
#
_entry.id   f9554b5ea538814a4168779c8d3adbf1
#
_cell.length_a   1.000
_cell.length_b   1.000
_cell.length_c   1.000
_cell.angle_alpha   90.00
_cell.angle_beta   90.00
_cell.angle_gamma   90.00
#
_symmetry.space_group_name_H-M   'P 1'
#
loop_
_entity.id
_entity.type
_entity.pdbx_description
1 polymer ?
#
loop_
_entity_poly.entity_id
_entity_poly.type
_entity_poly.pdbx_seq_one_letter_code
_entity_poly.pdbx_strand_id
1 'polypeptide(L)'
;QLQVTSNSTANNDITQFITAHTAQPFDVIFPLLHGTNGEDGTVQGFLEVLNIPYVGNGVLGSAAGMDKVAMKQLFEMAGLPQVPYVHFIRSEWENHKKDYTATCEETLGYPMFVKPANLGSSVGISKASNVEELEKAVAYALQYDRKIVVEQGIIAREIELGVLGNDEPKVSVAGEIKPMTEFYDYDSKYKDGSTALIIPVPLEETFKAIDGAGLVRADFFVTADNEIFINEVNTLPGFTPVSMYPLLWQHTNVPYPELIKKLIGLAEERHAE
;
A
#
# COMPACT_ATOMS: atom_id res chain seq x y z
N GLN A 1 -12.53 -11.36 23.54
CA GLN A 1 -13.59 -11.89 22.64
C GLN A 1 -13.55 -11.08 21.36
N LEU A 2 -13.23 -11.75 20.23
CA LEU A 2 -13.35 -11.16 18.90
C LEU A 2 -14.83 -10.99 18.56
N GLN A 3 -15.32 -9.74 18.49
CA GLN A 3 -16.62 -9.46 17.88
C GLN A 3 -16.41 -9.12 16.40
N VAL A 4 -16.97 -9.96 15.53
CA VAL A 4 -17.05 -9.71 14.09
C VAL A 4 -18.44 -9.11 13.82
N THR A 5 -18.49 -7.82 13.43
CA THR A 5 -19.74 -7.20 12.97
C THR A 5 -19.82 -7.32 11.45
N SER A 6 -20.86 -7.98 10.96
CA SER A 6 -21.18 -8.11 9.54
C SER A 6 -22.06 -6.95 9.06
N ASN A 7 -21.79 -6.47 7.85
CA ASN A 7 -22.44 -5.36 7.12
C ASN A 7 -23.93 -5.17 7.33
N SER A 8 -24.34 -3.98 7.80
CA SER A 8 -25.62 -3.36 7.47
C SER A 8 -25.56 -1.83 7.62
N THR A 9 -25.95 -1.11 6.59
CA THR A 9 -26.21 0.34 6.42
C THR A 9 -25.43 1.34 7.33
N ALA A 10 -24.53 2.07 6.72
CA ALA A 10 -23.47 2.90 7.31
C ALA A 10 -23.86 3.90 8.43
N ASN A 11 -25.10 4.36 8.53
CA ASN A 11 -25.50 5.35 9.56
C ASN A 11 -25.81 4.74 10.94
N ASN A 12 -26.11 3.44 10.99
CA ASN A 12 -26.35 2.76 12.28
C ASN A 12 -25.04 2.26 12.91
N ASP A 13 -24.02 2.02 12.09
CA ASP A 13 -22.79 1.36 12.52
C ASP A 13 -21.93 2.25 13.43
N ILE A 14 -21.78 3.54 13.11
CA ILE A 14 -20.98 4.48 13.92
C ILE A 14 -21.62 4.70 15.30
N THR A 15 -22.94 4.90 15.35
CA THR A 15 -23.64 5.08 16.62
C THR A 15 -23.59 3.81 17.49
N GLN A 16 -23.71 2.64 16.88
CA GLN A 16 -23.59 1.36 17.57
C GLN A 16 -22.17 1.14 18.08
N PHE A 17 -21.15 1.48 17.26
CA PHE A 17 -19.74 1.42 17.64
C PHE A 17 -19.45 2.30 18.86
N ILE A 18 -19.85 3.59 18.83
CA ILE A 18 -19.64 4.54 19.94
C ILE A 18 -20.38 4.05 21.19
N THR A 19 -21.62 3.56 21.04
CA THR A 19 -22.39 3.04 22.16
C THR A 19 -21.73 1.82 22.79
N ALA A 20 -21.24 0.88 21.96
CA ALA A 20 -20.56 -0.32 22.42
C ALA A 20 -19.26 0.04 23.17
N HIS A 21 -18.46 0.94 22.62
CA HIS A 21 -17.22 1.40 23.27
C HIS A 21 -17.51 2.14 24.59
N THR A 22 -18.55 2.98 24.64
CA THR A 22 -18.94 3.67 25.86
C THR A 22 -19.42 2.71 26.96
N ALA A 23 -20.12 1.63 26.56
CA ALA A 23 -20.60 0.61 27.50
C ALA A 23 -19.49 -0.31 28.00
N GLN A 24 -18.56 -0.67 27.12
CA GLN A 24 -17.38 -1.51 27.40
C GLN A 24 -16.22 -1.04 26.50
N PRO A 25 -15.28 -0.25 27.05
CA PRO A 25 -14.13 0.23 26.29
C PRO A 25 -13.35 -0.90 25.61
N PHE A 26 -12.93 -0.68 24.37
CA PHE A 26 -12.01 -1.57 23.66
C PHE A 26 -10.59 -1.24 24.12
N ASP A 27 -9.79 -2.26 24.40
CA ASP A 27 -8.39 -2.08 24.75
C ASP A 27 -7.57 -1.67 23.52
N VAL A 28 -7.75 -2.36 22.39
CA VAL A 28 -7.11 -2.10 21.10
C VAL A 28 -8.06 -2.49 19.96
N ILE A 29 -8.06 -1.72 18.89
CA ILE A 29 -8.77 -2.06 17.65
C ILE A 29 -7.78 -2.52 16.59
N PHE A 30 -8.08 -3.63 15.93
CA PHE A 30 -7.36 -4.07 14.74
C PHE A 30 -8.25 -3.85 13.52
N PRO A 31 -8.12 -2.73 12.79
CA PRO A 31 -8.91 -2.49 11.60
C PRO A 31 -8.45 -3.42 10.47
N LEU A 32 -9.33 -4.32 10.03
CA LEU A 32 -9.09 -5.19 8.88
C LEU A 32 -9.96 -4.70 7.71
N LEU A 33 -9.71 -3.47 7.32
CA LEU A 33 -10.45 -2.74 6.29
C LEU A 33 -9.48 -2.38 5.16
N HIS A 34 -9.82 -2.70 3.92
CA HIS A 34 -8.97 -2.43 2.77
C HIS A 34 -9.61 -1.35 1.87
N GLY A 35 -8.75 -0.56 1.20
CA GLY A 35 -9.15 0.47 0.28
C GLY A 35 -9.65 1.75 0.96
N THR A 36 -10.51 2.47 0.26
CA THR A 36 -11.05 3.76 0.68
C THR A 36 -11.76 3.68 2.03
N ASN A 37 -11.53 4.66 2.88
CA ASN A 37 -11.94 4.78 4.28
C ASN A 37 -11.28 3.78 5.25
N GLY A 38 -10.62 2.72 4.76
CA GLY A 38 -9.92 1.75 5.60
C GLY A 38 -8.42 2.01 5.73
N GLU A 39 -7.77 2.35 4.60
CA GLU A 39 -6.32 2.48 4.50
C GLU A 39 -5.84 3.93 4.28
N ASP A 40 -6.74 4.88 4.14
CA ASP A 40 -6.48 6.26 3.70
C ASP A 40 -6.42 7.28 4.84
N GLY A 41 -6.35 6.85 6.09
CA GLY A 41 -6.31 7.70 7.27
C GLY A 41 -7.69 8.06 7.83
N THR A 42 -8.79 7.75 7.13
CA THR A 42 -10.14 8.12 7.56
C THR A 42 -10.56 7.40 8.84
N VAL A 43 -10.47 6.07 8.87
CA VAL A 43 -10.79 5.29 10.07
C VAL A 43 -9.76 5.53 11.17
N GLN A 44 -8.50 5.74 10.82
CA GLN A 44 -7.43 6.08 11.75
C GLN A 44 -7.75 7.40 12.47
N GLY A 45 -8.12 8.44 11.72
CA GLY A 45 -8.51 9.73 12.30
C GLY A 45 -9.77 9.65 13.18
N PHE A 46 -10.71 8.78 12.85
CA PHE A 46 -11.86 8.52 13.69
C PHE A 46 -11.45 7.87 15.04
N LEU A 47 -10.53 6.92 15.01
CA LEU A 47 -10.03 6.25 16.23
C LEU A 47 -9.17 7.19 17.08
N GLU A 48 -8.36 8.07 16.47
CA GLU A 48 -7.62 9.12 17.16
C GLU A 48 -8.55 10.07 17.93
N VAL A 49 -9.63 10.56 17.28
CA VAL A 49 -10.62 11.44 17.93
C VAL A 49 -11.30 10.77 19.11
N LEU A 50 -11.48 9.45 19.07
CA LEU A 50 -12.05 8.68 20.16
C LEU A 50 -11.02 8.26 21.22
N ASN A 51 -9.76 8.57 21.01
CA ASN A 51 -8.65 8.18 21.89
C ASN A 51 -8.60 6.66 22.13
N ILE A 52 -8.69 5.88 21.04
CA ILE A 52 -8.69 4.40 21.09
C ILE A 52 -7.41 3.89 20.42
N PRO A 53 -6.60 3.07 21.09
CA PRO A 53 -5.45 2.42 20.49
C PRO A 53 -5.86 1.55 19.30
N TYR A 54 -5.10 1.59 18.22
CA TYR A 54 -5.36 0.75 17.04
C TYR A 54 -4.08 0.25 16.37
N VAL A 55 -4.17 -0.92 15.78
CA VAL A 55 -3.09 -1.54 15.03
C VAL A 55 -2.94 -0.87 13.68
N GLY A 56 -1.71 -0.60 13.28
CA GLY A 56 -1.37 -0.08 11.96
C GLY A 56 -0.81 1.35 12.01
N ASN A 57 -0.72 1.95 10.86
CA ASN A 57 -0.14 3.28 10.67
C ASN A 57 -1.07 4.37 11.20
N GLY A 58 -0.50 5.49 11.60
CA GLY A 58 -1.22 6.70 11.95
C GLY A 58 -1.94 7.34 10.76
N VAL A 59 -2.61 8.46 11.00
CA VAL A 59 -3.37 9.20 9.96
C VAL A 59 -2.47 9.59 8.78
N LEU A 60 -1.29 10.16 9.07
CA LEU A 60 -0.36 10.61 8.04
C LEU A 60 0.17 9.45 7.21
N GLY A 61 0.72 8.41 7.85
CA GLY A 61 1.28 7.25 7.17
C GLY A 61 0.24 6.53 6.31
N SER A 62 -0.98 6.37 6.82
CA SER A 62 -2.09 5.77 6.07
C SER A 62 -2.48 6.60 4.85
N ALA A 63 -2.68 7.91 5.01
CA ALA A 63 -3.07 8.80 3.90
C ALA A 63 -1.97 8.91 2.84
N ALA A 64 -0.71 9.07 3.27
CA ALA A 64 0.43 9.16 2.38
C ALA A 64 0.69 7.85 1.64
N GLY A 65 0.58 6.70 2.32
CA GLY A 65 0.74 5.39 1.70
C GLY A 65 -0.38 5.02 0.73
N MET A 66 -1.57 5.59 0.88
CA MET A 66 -2.69 5.35 -0.03
C MET A 66 -2.59 6.18 -1.31
N ASP A 67 -2.16 7.44 -1.22
CA ASP A 67 -2.02 8.34 -2.37
C ASP A 67 -0.68 8.10 -3.08
N LYS A 68 -0.70 7.40 -4.22
CA LYS A 68 0.51 7.04 -4.98
C LYS A 68 1.39 8.24 -5.35
N VAL A 69 0.81 9.41 -5.57
CA VAL A 69 1.59 10.62 -5.91
C VAL A 69 2.29 11.14 -4.66
N ALA A 70 1.57 11.29 -3.54
CA ALA A 70 2.17 11.74 -2.28
C ALA A 70 3.26 10.77 -1.80
N MET A 71 2.97 9.48 -1.84
CA MET A 71 3.92 8.41 -1.50
C MET A 71 5.21 8.49 -2.33
N LYS A 72 5.07 8.63 -3.66
CA LYS A 72 6.23 8.76 -4.56
C LYS A 72 7.05 10.02 -4.29
N GLN A 73 6.41 11.13 -4.00
CA GLN A 73 7.09 12.38 -3.64
C GLN A 73 7.87 12.24 -2.31
N LEU A 74 7.31 11.56 -1.32
CA LEU A 74 8.00 11.26 -0.06
C LEU A 74 9.20 10.34 -0.29
N PHE A 75 9.07 9.33 -1.12
CA PHE A 75 10.18 8.46 -1.50
C PHE A 75 11.29 9.21 -2.26
N GLU A 76 10.92 10.11 -3.15
CA GLU A 76 11.87 10.98 -3.86
C GLU A 76 12.65 11.87 -2.90
N MET A 77 11.96 12.51 -1.94
CA MET A 77 12.58 13.31 -0.89
C MET A 77 13.53 12.50 0.01
N ALA A 78 13.22 11.23 0.23
CA ALA A 78 14.07 10.30 0.98
C ALA A 78 15.22 9.72 0.14
N GLY A 79 15.31 10.06 -1.16
CA GLY A 79 16.36 9.58 -2.06
C GLY A 79 16.19 8.11 -2.47
N LEU A 80 14.97 7.57 -2.37
CA LEU A 80 14.68 6.18 -2.73
C LEU A 80 14.54 6.03 -4.25
N PRO A 81 15.23 5.05 -4.87
CA PRO A 81 15.09 4.78 -6.30
C PRO A 81 13.66 4.37 -6.65
N GLN A 82 13.10 5.00 -7.67
CA GLN A 82 11.76 4.72 -8.20
C GLN A 82 11.81 4.67 -9.71
N VAL A 83 10.84 3.96 -10.33
CA VAL A 83 10.63 4.11 -11.77
C VAL A 83 10.16 5.54 -12.07
N PRO A 84 10.60 6.14 -13.21
CA PRO A 84 10.13 7.44 -13.64
C PRO A 84 8.61 7.51 -13.69
N TYR A 85 8.05 8.66 -13.31
CA TYR A 85 6.61 8.88 -13.32
C TYR A 85 6.24 10.33 -13.67
N VAL A 86 5.04 10.48 -14.20
CA VAL A 86 4.38 11.77 -14.45
C VAL A 86 3.03 11.73 -13.75
N HIS A 87 2.61 12.83 -13.15
CA HIS A 87 1.30 12.92 -12.53
C HIS A 87 0.58 14.21 -12.92
N PHE A 88 -0.73 14.17 -12.89
CA PHE A 88 -1.60 15.31 -13.15
C PHE A 88 -2.98 15.08 -12.54
N ILE A 89 -3.75 16.17 -12.44
CA ILE A 89 -5.16 16.09 -12.08
C ILE A 89 -6.05 16.21 -13.33
N ARG A 90 -7.32 15.85 -13.20
CA ARG A 90 -8.31 15.90 -14.30
C ARG A 90 -8.30 17.23 -15.05
N SER A 91 -8.36 18.35 -14.34
CA SER A 91 -8.41 19.68 -14.98
C SER A 91 -7.15 20.04 -15.76
N GLU A 92 -5.99 19.60 -15.32
CA GLU A 92 -4.73 19.79 -16.04
C GLU A 92 -4.71 18.95 -17.32
N TRP A 93 -5.10 17.68 -17.25
CA TRP A 93 -5.22 16.82 -18.43
C TRP A 93 -6.21 17.37 -19.45
N GLU A 94 -7.41 17.80 -19.01
CA GLU A 94 -8.44 18.33 -19.91
C GLU A 94 -7.99 19.62 -20.63
N ASN A 95 -7.23 20.48 -19.95
CA ASN A 95 -6.77 21.75 -20.51
C ASN A 95 -5.45 21.65 -21.28
N HIS A 96 -4.57 20.69 -20.94
CA HIS A 96 -3.21 20.58 -21.45
C HIS A 96 -2.87 19.16 -21.92
N LYS A 97 -3.86 18.43 -22.48
CA LYS A 97 -3.72 17.04 -22.86
C LYS A 97 -2.50 16.75 -23.73
N LYS A 98 -2.25 17.62 -24.74
CA LYS A 98 -1.12 17.43 -25.67
C LYS A 98 0.22 17.58 -24.97
N ASP A 99 0.32 18.53 -24.04
CA ASP A 99 1.55 18.78 -23.30
C ASP A 99 1.87 17.62 -22.36
N TYR A 100 0.87 17.12 -21.62
CA TYR A 100 1.04 15.96 -20.75
C TYR A 100 1.32 14.67 -21.53
N THR A 101 0.68 14.49 -22.70
CA THR A 101 1.01 13.35 -23.57
C THR A 101 2.46 13.41 -24.01
N ALA A 102 2.94 14.54 -24.49
CA ALA A 102 4.33 14.72 -24.89
C ALA A 102 5.29 14.52 -23.70
N THR A 103 4.98 15.07 -22.54
CA THR A 103 5.77 14.87 -21.31
C THR A 103 5.87 13.40 -20.93
N CYS A 104 4.77 12.65 -20.98
CA CYS A 104 4.78 11.21 -20.73
C CYS A 104 5.66 10.46 -21.75
N GLU A 105 5.55 10.77 -23.05
CA GLU A 105 6.35 10.13 -24.09
C GLU A 105 7.84 10.43 -23.93
N GLU A 106 8.21 11.68 -23.65
CA GLU A 106 9.59 12.12 -23.48
C GLU A 106 10.25 11.57 -22.19
N THR A 107 9.48 11.51 -21.10
CA THR A 107 10.01 11.14 -19.78
C THR A 107 9.99 9.64 -19.55
N LEU A 108 8.94 8.95 -20.01
CA LEU A 108 8.68 7.56 -19.65
C LEU A 108 8.94 6.58 -20.80
N GLY A 109 8.61 6.97 -22.03
CA GLY A 109 8.55 6.03 -23.17
C GLY A 109 7.48 4.95 -22.97
N TYR A 110 7.25 4.15 -23.99
CA TYR A 110 6.30 3.03 -23.94
C TYR A 110 7.02 1.71 -23.61
N PRO A 111 6.36 0.75 -22.92
CA PRO A 111 5.01 0.84 -22.38
C PRO A 111 4.94 1.68 -21.11
N MET A 112 3.75 2.24 -20.83
CA MET A 112 3.43 2.97 -19.59
C MET A 112 2.33 2.27 -18.81
N PHE A 113 2.27 2.50 -17.50
CA PHE A 113 1.16 2.10 -16.64
C PHE A 113 0.44 3.33 -16.10
N VAL A 114 -0.84 3.44 -16.40
CA VAL A 114 -1.71 4.54 -15.93
C VAL A 114 -2.52 4.05 -14.75
N LYS A 115 -2.47 4.79 -13.63
CA LYS A 115 -3.08 4.39 -12.35
C LYS A 115 -3.84 5.56 -11.72
N PRO A 116 -5.02 5.35 -11.13
CA PRO A 116 -5.61 6.30 -10.17
C PRO A 116 -4.69 6.44 -8.95
N ALA A 117 -4.59 7.64 -8.37
CA ALA A 117 -3.69 7.88 -7.24
C ALA A 117 -4.15 7.17 -5.95
N ASN A 118 -5.47 7.19 -5.66
CA ASN A 118 -6.03 6.72 -4.37
C ASN A 118 -6.86 5.45 -4.52
N LEU A 119 -6.31 4.40 -5.12
CA LEU A 119 -6.97 3.09 -5.20
C LEU A 119 -5.97 1.95 -5.06
N GLY A 120 -6.45 0.87 -4.43
CA GLY A 120 -5.75 -0.41 -4.28
C GLY A 120 -6.24 -1.48 -5.27
N SER A 121 -5.72 -2.70 -5.11
CA SER A 121 -6.18 -3.92 -5.80
C SER A 121 -6.19 -3.84 -7.33
N SER A 122 -5.30 -3.07 -7.93
CA SER A 122 -5.18 -2.87 -9.39
C SER A 122 -6.43 -2.33 -10.09
N VAL A 123 -7.40 -1.77 -9.35
CA VAL A 123 -8.60 -1.16 -9.94
C VAL A 123 -8.23 0.13 -10.68
N GLY A 124 -8.71 0.27 -11.90
CA GLY A 124 -8.46 1.46 -12.72
C GLY A 124 -7.06 1.52 -13.35
N ILE A 125 -6.21 0.49 -13.18
CA ILE A 125 -4.88 0.41 -13.78
C ILE A 125 -4.99 -0.11 -15.22
N SER A 126 -4.25 0.52 -16.14
CA SER A 126 -4.13 0.09 -17.52
C SER A 126 -2.71 0.26 -18.05
N LYS A 127 -2.27 -0.69 -18.89
CA LYS A 127 -1.05 -0.58 -19.67
C LYS A 127 -1.34 0.16 -20.96
N ALA A 128 -0.43 1.04 -21.38
CA ALA A 128 -0.49 1.75 -22.64
C ALA A 128 0.81 1.52 -23.44
N SER A 129 0.69 1.14 -24.71
CA SER A 129 1.82 0.86 -25.59
C SER A 129 1.96 1.89 -26.71
N ASN A 130 1.07 2.86 -26.77
CA ASN A 130 1.03 3.97 -27.72
C ASN A 130 0.13 5.10 -27.20
N VAL A 131 0.12 6.23 -27.90
CA VAL A 131 -0.64 7.43 -27.49
C VAL A 131 -2.15 7.18 -27.41
N GLU A 132 -2.73 6.41 -28.30
CA GLU A 132 -4.17 6.13 -28.30
C GLU A 132 -4.57 5.30 -27.07
N GLU A 133 -3.74 4.34 -26.69
CA GLU A 133 -3.94 3.54 -25.49
C GLU A 133 -3.71 4.37 -24.23
N LEU A 134 -2.72 5.27 -24.21
CA LEU A 134 -2.49 6.20 -23.11
C LEU A 134 -3.73 7.08 -22.86
N GLU A 135 -4.30 7.68 -23.91
CA GLU A 135 -5.50 8.50 -23.77
C GLU A 135 -6.71 7.72 -23.25
N LYS A 136 -6.88 6.48 -23.72
CA LYS A 136 -7.95 5.58 -23.23
C LYS A 136 -7.72 5.18 -21.76
N ALA A 137 -6.49 4.86 -21.42
CA ALA A 137 -6.10 4.48 -20.07
C ALA A 137 -6.32 5.63 -19.08
N VAL A 138 -5.94 6.86 -19.45
CA VAL A 138 -6.21 8.06 -18.61
C VAL A 138 -7.72 8.30 -18.47
N ALA A 139 -8.49 8.21 -19.56
CA ALA A 139 -9.95 8.37 -19.50
C ALA A 139 -10.61 7.30 -18.62
N TYR A 140 -10.07 6.08 -18.60
CA TYR A 140 -10.54 5.01 -17.72
C TYR A 140 -10.16 5.27 -16.26
N ALA A 141 -8.91 5.59 -15.96
CA ALA A 141 -8.45 5.88 -14.61
C ALA A 141 -9.16 7.09 -13.97
N LEU A 142 -9.47 8.11 -14.78
CA LEU A 142 -10.25 9.28 -14.36
C LEU A 142 -11.69 8.99 -13.94
N GLN A 143 -12.22 7.79 -14.18
CA GLN A 143 -13.53 7.38 -13.65
C GLN A 143 -13.46 7.06 -12.15
N TYR A 144 -12.27 6.79 -11.65
CA TYR A 144 -12.03 6.35 -10.27
C TYR A 144 -11.42 7.44 -9.39
N ASP A 145 -10.51 8.26 -9.94
CA ASP A 145 -9.88 9.35 -9.20
C ASP A 145 -9.70 10.57 -10.11
N ARG A 146 -9.68 11.73 -9.49
CA ARG A 146 -9.33 12.98 -10.17
C ARG A 146 -7.82 13.12 -10.43
N LYS A 147 -6.98 12.40 -9.66
CA LYS A 147 -5.52 12.44 -9.69
C LYS A 147 -4.99 11.15 -10.30
N ILE A 148 -4.14 11.29 -11.30
CA ILE A 148 -3.56 10.18 -12.06
C ILE A 148 -2.04 10.19 -11.92
N VAL A 149 -1.46 9.01 -11.81
CA VAL A 149 -0.03 8.77 -11.98
C VAL A 149 0.19 7.87 -13.18
N VAL A 150 1.13 8.24 -14.03
CA VAL A 150 1.62 7.46 -15.18
C VAL A 150 3.05 7.06 -14.89
N GLU A 151 3.35 5.79 -14.95
CA GLU A 151 4.67 5.23 -14.63
C GLU A 151 5.27 4.56 -15.86
N GLN A 152 6.60 4.61 -15.95
CA GLN A 152 7.33 3.83 -16.93
C GLN A 152 7.12 2.34 -16.67
N GLY A 153 6.79 1.58 -17.71
CA GLY A 153 6.73 0.13 -17.64
C GLY A 153 8.12 -0.48 -17.78
N ILE A 154 8.53 -1.23 -16.77
CA ILE A 154 9.81 -1.94 -16.75
C ILE A 154 9.59 -3.45 -16.67
N ILE A 155 10.60 -4.23 -17.12
CA ILE A 155 10.63 -5.68 -16.92
C ILE A 155 11.40 -5.96 -15.64
N ALA A 156 10.69 -6.44 -14.62
CA ALA A 156 11.25 -6.66 -13.30
C ALA A 156 10.55 -7.80 -12.58
N ARG A 157 11.21 -8.35 -11.55
CA ARG A 157 10.60 -9.22 -10.56
C ARG A 157 9.88 -8.35 -9.52
N GLU A 158 8.74 -8.80 -9.04
CA GLU A 158 8.01 -8.14 -7.96
C GLU A 158 8.35 -8.81 -6.63
N ILE A 159 8.93 -8.04 -5.72
CA ILE A 159 9.40 -8.51 -4.42
C ILE A 159 8.66 -7.77 -3.33
N GLU A 160 8.06 -8.53 -2.41
CA GLU A 160 7.36 -8.00 -1.24
C GLU A 160 8.13 -8.28 0.05
N LEU A 161 8.19 -7.29 0.94
CA LEU A 161 8.77 -7.40 2.27
C LEU A 161 7.81 -6.84 3.33
N GLY A 162 7.73 -7.52 4.48
CA GLY A 162 6.98 -7.05 5.64
C GLY A 162 7.86 -6.22 6.58
N VAL A 163 7.36 -5.08 7.02
CA VAL A 163 7.95 -4.27 8.09
C VAL A 163 7.06 -4.37 9.32
N LEU A 164 7.66 -4.49 10.49
CA LEU A 164 6.97 -4.61 11.79
C LEU A 164 7.73 -3.80 12.84
N GLY A 165 7.09 -2.82 13.43
CA GLY A 165 7.67 -1.97 14.46
C GLY A 165 7.12 -0.56 14.41
N ASN A 166 7.55 0.27 15.36
CA ASN A 166 7.37 1.71 15.37
C ASN A 166 8.74 2.35 15.05
N ASP A 167 9.43 2.93 16.02
CA ASP A 167 10.73 3.59 15.83
C ASP A 167 11.88 2.65 15.42
N GLU A 168 11.82 1.39 15.86
CA GLU A 168 12.81 0.36 15.54
C GLU A 168 12.19 -0.75 14.66
N PRO A 169 11.95 -0.49 13.37
CA PRO A 169 11.30 -1.44 12.49
C PRO A 169 12.16 -2.67 12.22
N LYS A 170 11.52 -3.84 12.19
CA LYS A 170 12.09 -5.12 11.78
C LYS A 170 11.58 -5.50 10.41
N VAL A 171 12.42 -6.21 9.68
CA VAL A 171 12.16 -6.63 8.30
C VAL A 171 11.99 -8.14 8.25
N SER A 172 11.00 -8.59 7.47
CA SER A 172 10.80 -10.01 7.18
C SER A 172 11.78 -10.53 6.13
N VAL A 173 11.73 -11.84 5.86
CA VAL A 173 12.25 -12.39 4.60
C VAL A 173 11.51 -11.79 3.41
N ALA A 174 12.15 -11.80 2.24
CA ALA A 174 11.55 -11.38 0.99
C ALA A 174 10.64 -12.47 0.40
N GLY A 175 9.51 -12.07 -0.15
CA GLY A 175 8.65 -12.90 -0.98
C GLY A 175 8.63 -12.41 -2.42
N GLU A 176 8.55 -13.30 -3.39
CA GLU A 176 8.42 -12.95 -4.80
C GLU A 176 7.02 -13.29 -5.30
N ILE A 177 6.39 -12.34 -5.99
CA ILE A 177 5.16 -12.58 -6.73
C ILE A 177 5.52 -13.09 -8.12
N LYS A 178 5.11 -14.32 -8.44
CA LYS A 178 5.22 -14.87 -9.81
C LYS A 178 3.84 -14.91 -10.44
N PRO A 179 3.55 -14.03 -11.40
CA PRO A 179 2.30 -14.12 -12.15
C PRO A 179 2.28 -15.41 -12.97
N MET A 180 1.20 -16.22 -12.89
CA MET A 180 1.07 -17.48 -13.67
C MET A 180 0.65 -17.25 -15.12
N THR A 181 0.13 -16.07 -15.47
CA THR A 181 -0.21 -15.64 -16.84
C THR A 181 -0.07 -14.12 -16.94
N GLU A 182 -0.16 -13.53 -18.13
CA GLU A 182 -0.18 -12.07 -18.31
C GLU A 182 -1.31 -11.34 -17.54
N PHE A 183 -2.21 -12.11 -16.91
CA PHE A 183 -3.26 -11.62 -16.02
C PHE A 183 -3.27 -12.43 -14.73
N TYR A 184 -3.22 -11.74 -13.62
CA TYR A 184 -3.21 -12.22 -12.24
C TYR A 184 -4.20 -13.36 -11.96
N ASP A 185 -3.72 -14.50 -11.49
CA ASP A 185 -4.50 -15.49 -10.77
C ASP A 185 -3.95 -15.65 -9.33
N TYR A 186 -4.87 -15.56 -8.36
CA TYR A 186 -4.60 -15.49 -6.92
C TYR A 186 -4.01 -16.79 -6.31
N ASP A 187 -4.19 -17.93 -6.99
CA ASP A 187 -3.87 -19.26 -6.42
C ASP A 187 -2.41 -19.73 -6.61
N SER A 188 -1.60 -19.01 -7.38
CA SER A 188 -0.24 -19.46 -7.70
C SER A 188 0.87 -18.86 -6.84
N LYS A 189 0.55 -18.06 -5.86
CA LYS A 189 1.49 -17.19 -5.13
C LYS A 189 2.46 -17.89 -4.16
N TYR A 190 2.34 -19.19 -3.88
CA TYR A 190 2.89 -19.74 -2.63
C TYR A 190 3.73 -21.03 -2.74
N LYS A 191 4.42 -21.30 -3.84
CA LYS A 191 5.09 -22.60 -3.99
C LYS A 191 6.62 -22.65 -3.90
N ASP A 192 7.37 -21.58 -3.68
CA ASP A 192 8.81 -21.70 -3.37
C ASP A 192 9.35 -20.51 -2.59
N GLY A 193 9.22 -20.57 -1.28
CA GLY A 193 9.71 -19.56 -0.33
C GLY A 193 11.21 -19.65 0.02
N SER A 194 12.10 -19.93 -0.93
CA SER A 194 13.52 -20.11 -0.61
C SER A 194 14.51 -19.18 -1.29
N THR A 195 14.07 -18.10 -1.90
CA THR A 195 15.04 -17.13 -2.42
C THR A 195 15.32 -16.07 -1.34
N ALA A 196 16.35 -16.32 -0.52
CA ALA A 196 16.92 -15.26 0.30
C ALA A 196 17.48 -14.19 -0.64
N LEU A 197 16.80 -13.05 -0.74
CA LEU A 197 17.33 -11.89 -1.44
C LEU A 197 18.44 -11.31 -0.57
N ILE A 198 19.69 -11.53 -0.98
CA ILE A 198 20.90 -10.94 -0.35
C ILE A 198 21.18 -9.59 -1.03
N ILE A 199 20.16 -8.77 -1.24
CA ILE A 199 20.32 -7.43 -1.80
C ILE A 199 19.86 -6.45 -0.73
N PRO A 200 20.70 -5.46 -0.34
CA PRO A 200 20.26 -4.44 0.61
C PRO A 200 19.15 -3.61 -0.03
N VAL A 201 17.94 -3.79 0.48
CA VAL A 201 16.77 -3.01 0.09
C VAL A 201 16.62 -1.88 1.09
N PRO A 202 16.39 -0.61 0.67
CA PRO A 202 16.26 0.54 1.57
C PRO A 202 14.89 0.55 2.27
N LEU A 203 14.62 -0.47 3.08
CA LEU A 203 13.31 -0.73 3.63
C LEU A 203 13.01 0.11 4.88
N GLU A 204 14.05 0.34 5.70
CA GLU A 204 13.93 1.21 6.87
C GLU A 204 13.67 2.65 6.45
N GLU A 205 14.39 3.13 5.44
CA GLU A 205 14.18 4.44 4.83
C GLU A 205 12.79 4.57 4.20
N THR A 206 12.32 3.52 3.53
CA THR A 206 10.96 3.45 2.94
C THR A 206 9.88 3.58 4.03
N PHE A 207 10.03 2.86 5.13
CA PHE A 207 9.11 2.90 6.26
C PHE A 207 9.09 4.27 6.93
N LYS A 208 10.25 4.84 7.18
CA LYS A 208 10.41 6.17 7.78
C LYS A 208 9.90 7.29 6.86
N ALA A 209 10.05 7.16 5.54
CA ALA A 209 9.60 8.17 4.58
C ALA A 209 8.09 8.44 4.64
N ILE A 210 7.29 7.43 5.00
CA ILE A 210 5.83 7.55 5.11
C ILE A 210 5.34 7.73 6.55
N ASP A 211 6.24 7.95 7.51
CA ASP A 211 5.87 7.94 8.95
C ASP A 211 5.19 6.62 9.35
N GLY A 212 5.82 5.51 8.99
CA GLY A 212 5.28 4.17 9.18
C GLY A 212 5.23 3.74 10.63
N ALA A 213 4.18 3.02 11.03
CA ALA A 213 4.01 2.44 12.36
C ALA A 213 3.28 1.09 12.33
N GLY A 214 3.61 0.22 13.25
CA GLY A 214 2.97 -1.09 13.43
C GLY A 214 3.33 -2.07 12.32
N LEU A 215 2.69 -1.96 11.16
CA LEU A 215 2.89 -2.85 10.01
C LEU A 215 2.85 -2.10 8.68
N VAL A 216 3.74 -2.52 7.77
CA VAL A 216 3.73 -2.11 6.37
C VAL A 216 4.20 -3.28 5.52
N ARG A 217 3.62 -3.48 4.33
CA ARG A 217 4.23 -4.28 3.27
C ARG A 217 4.78 -3.32 2.23
N ALA A 218 6.05 -3.43 1.94
CA ALA A 218 6.71 -2.67 0.90
C ALA A 218 6.97 -3.55 -0.31
N ASP A 219 6.62 -3.06 -1.49
CA ASP A 219 6.64 -3.78 -2.75
C ASP A 219 7.70 -3.14 -3.66
N PHE A 220 8.63 -3.94 -4.17
CA PHE A 220 9.78 -3.52 -4.94
C PHE A 220 9.81 -4.18 -6.31
N PHE A 221 10.33 -3.47 -7.29
CA PHE A 221 10.78 -4.03 -8.55
C PHE A 221 12.28 -4.32 -8.51
N VAL A 222 12.67 -5.50 -8.96
CA VAL A 222 14.08 -5.90 -9.10
C VAL A 222 14.33 -6.30 -10.55
N THR A 223 15.16 -5.54 -11.25
CA THR A 223 15.51 -5.80 -12.66
C THR A 223 16.47 -6.97 -12.81
N ALA A 224 16.69 -7.42 -14.06
CA ALA A 224 17.67 -8.46 -14.37
C ALA A 224 19.12 -8.04 -14.01
N ASP A 225 19.39 -6.73 -13.99
CA ASP A 225 20.68 -6.14 -13.64
C ASP A 225 20.81 -5.88 -12.13
N ASN A 226 19.83 -6.36 -11.33
CA ASN A 226 19.72 -6.16 -9.89
C ASN A 226 19.55 -4.70 -9.45
N GLU A 227 19.02 -3.84 -10.30
CA GLU A 227 18.53 -2.53 -9.87
C GLU A 227 17.25 -2.70 -9.09
N ILE A 228 17.11 -1.95 -7.99
CA ILE A 228 15.98 -2.03 -7.08
C ILE A 228 15.22 -0.71 -7.09
N PHE A 229 13.93 -0.77 -7.35
CA PHE A 229 13.04 0.38 -7.31
C PHE A 229 11.91 0.10 -6.32
N ILE A 230 11.65 1.06 -5.40
CA ILE A 230 10.41 1.00 -4.60
C ILE A 230 9.21 1.26 -5.52
N ASN A 231 8.23 0.39 -5.46
CA ASN A 231 6.98 0.52 -6.20
C ASN A 231 5.92 1.21 -5.34
N GLU A 232 5.50 0.56 -4.27
CA GLU A 232 4.48 1.07 -3.36
C GLU A 232 4.64 0.50 -1.95
N VAL A 233 3.91 1.08 -1.01
CA VAL A 233 3.69 0.50 0.33
C VAL A 233 2.21 0.27 0.57
N ASN A 234 1.92 -0.79 1.32
CA ASN A 234 0.59 -1.12 1.80
C ASN A 234 0.57 -0.95 3.31
N THR A 235 -0.13 0.08 3.78
CA THR A 235 -0.17 0.47 5.20
C THR A 235 -1.09 -0.41 6.04
N LEU A 236 -1.97 -1.17 5.40
CA LEU A 236 -2.79 -2.20 6.04
C LEU A 236 -2.90 -3.43 5.10
N PRO A 237 -1.81 -4.19 4.95
CA PRO A 237 -1.77 -5.32 4.04
C PRO A 237 -2.76 -6.41 4.43
N GLY A 238 -3.18 -7.23 3.45
CA GLY A 238 -4.04 -8.37 3.70
C GLY A 238 -3.54 -9.21 4.89
N PHE A 239 -4.44 -9.56 5.81
CA PHE A 239 -4.07 -10.17 7.08
C PHE A 239 -4.83 -11.48 7.36
N THR A 240 -5.07 -12.28 6.31
CA THR A 240 -5.52 -13.66 6.46
C THR A 240 -4.32 -14.61 6.63
N PRO A 241 -4.50 -15.82 7.17
CA PRO A 241 -3.39 -16.79 7.29
C PRO A 241 -2.67 -17.14 5.99
N VAL A 242 -3.30 -16.87 4.84
CA VAL A 242 -2.73 -17.09 3.50
C VAL A 242 -2.29 -15.79 2.80
N SER A 243 -2.43 -14.65 3.47
CA SER A 243 -1.95 -13.36 2.94
C SER A 243 -0.43 -13.25 3.01
N MET A 244 0.18 -12.52 2.07
CA MET A 244 1.63 -12.42 1.96
C MET A 244 2.28 -11.90 3.25
N TYR A 245 1.76 -10.81 3.85
CA TYR A 245 2.38 -10.22 5.04
C TYR A 245 2.53 -11.21 6.21
N PRO A 246 1.48 -11.94 6.66
CA PRO A 246 1.66 -12.96 7.69
C PRO A 246 2.57 -14.12 7.27
N LEU A 247 2.56 -14.52 5.99
CA LEU A 247 3.43 -15.59 5.51
C LEU A 247 4.90 -15.19 5.54
N LEU A 248 5.24 -13.95 5.16
CA LEU A 248 6.60 -13.42 5.25
C LEU A 248 7.12 -13.48 6.70
N TRP A 249 6.27 -13.11 7.67
CA TRP A 249 6.64 -13.17 9.08
C TRP A 249 6.72 -14.60 9.61
N GLN A 250 5.85 -15.49 9.15
CA GLN A 250 5.95 -16.91 9.50
C GLN A 250 7.28 -17.51 9.02
N HIS A 251 7.74 -17.18 7.82
CA HIS A 251 9.05 -17.56 7.31
C HIS A 251 10.22 -16.84 7.99
N THR A 252 9.95 -15.77 8.71
CA THR A 252 10.90 -15.06 9.59
C THR A 252 10.87 -15.58 11.04
N ASN A 253 10.24 -16.74 11.28
CA ASN A 253 10.04 -17.35 12.59
C ASN A 253 9.16 -16.55 13.57
N VAL A 254 8.25 -15.73 13.05
CA VAL A 254 7.19 -15.07 13.82
C VAL A 254 5.85 -15.68 13.44
N PRO A 255 5.34 -16.68 14.19
CA PRO A 255 4.06 -17.34 13.90
C PRO A 255 2.89 -16.35 13.99
N TYR A 256 1.82 -16.64 13.25
CA TYR A 256 0.64 -15.79 13.15
C TYR A 256 0.07 -15.27 14.50
N PRO A 257 -0.09 -16.12 15.54
CA PRO A 257 -0.55 -15.63 16.86
C PRO A 257 0.43 -14.68 17.55
N GLU A 258 1.73 -14.91 17.36
CA GLU A 258 2.79 -14.06 17.89
C GLU A 258 2.84 -12.70 17.16
N LEU A 259 2.63 -12.72 15.84
CA LEU A 259 2.53 -11.52 15.01
C LEU A 259 1.39 -10.62 15.50
N ILE A 260 0.20 -11.19 15.75
CA ILE A 260 -0.95 -10.43 16.29
C ILE A 260 -0.61 -9.79 17.65
N LYS A 261 0.02 -10.55 18.55
CA LYS A 261 0.42 -10.02 19.87
C LYS A 261 1.40 -8.87 19.74
N LYS A 262 2.39 -8.98 18.87
CA LYS A 262 3.35 -7.90 18.62
C LYS A 262 2.67 -6.66 18.07
N LEU A 263 1.75 -6.80 17.13
CA LEU A 263 1.00 -5.68 16.55
C LEU A 263 0.11 -4.98 17.57
N ILE A 264 -0.52 -5.73 18.48
CA ILE A 264 -1.30 -5.16 19.59
C ILE A 264 -0.36 -4.37 20.52
N GLY A 265 0.78 -4.92 20.91
CA GLY A 265 1.76 -4.23 21.74
C GLY A 265 2.29 -2.94 21.09
N LEU A 266 2.56 -2.94 19.79
CA LEU A 266 2.98 -1.74 19.05
C LEU A 266 1.87 -0.67 19.00
N ALA A 267 0.61 -1.09 18.92
CA ALA A 267 -0.53 -0.16 18.98
C ALA A 267 -0.66 0.52 20.34
N GLU A 268 -0.47 -0.25 21.42
CA GLU A 268 -0.47 0.27 22.80
C GLU A 268 0.72 1.21 23.04
N GLU A 269 1.91 0.85 22.54
CA GLU A 269 3.13 1.67 22.63
C GLU A 269 2.92 3.03 21.95
N ARG A 270 2.50 3.04 20.68
CA ARG A 270 2.25 4.27 19.92
C ARG A 270 1.16 5.14 20.55
N HIS A 271 0.14 4.54 21.15
CA HIS A 271 -0.93 5.28 21.80
C HIS A 271 -0.49 5.95 23.13
N ALA A 272 0.56 5.44 23.75
CA ALA A 272 1.10 5.97 25.00
C ALA A 272 2.04 7.18 24.80
N GLU A 273 2.51 7.43 23.58
CA GLU A 273 3.34 8.58 23.20
C GLU A 273 2.51 9.86 23.02
#